data_6b39a1402ee41c18b64764e083a234c8
#
_entry.id   6b39a1402ee41c18b64764e083a234c8
#
_cell.length_a   1.000
_cell.length_b   1.000
_cell.length_c   1.000
_cell.angle_alpha   90.00
_cell.angle_beta   90.00
_cell.angle_gamma   90.00
#
_symmetry.space_group_name_H-M   'P 1'
#
loop_
_entity.id
_entity.type
_entity.pdbx_description
1 polymer ?
#
loop_
_entity_poly.entity_id
_entity_poly.type
_entity_poly.pdbx_seq_one_letter_code
_entity_poly.pdbx_strand_id
1 'polypeptide(L)'
;MDFQSDLFGGAVATSPGVRPLDGAERTTLTRGAWVDVLRNFVVGADDVLARLVADVPWRAERRPMYDRIVDVPRLIHTYVVDEELPHPLLTTAREALSAHYLPELGEPFVTAGCCFYRDGRDSVAWHGDTIGRGKHTDTMVAIVSFGDPRRLALRPRGGGDSIAVEMGHGDLVVMGGSCQRTWEHAVPKVASAGPRVSVQFRPLNVF
;
A
#
# COMPACT_ATOMS: atom_id res chain seq x y z
N MET A 1 32.90 -42.22 -19.37
CA MET A 1 31.66 -42.09 -18.57
C MET A 1 31.67 -40.70 -18.00
N ASP A 2 31.12 -39.78 -18.76
CA ASP A 2 31.07 -38.37 -18.37
C ASP A 2 29.80 -38.13 -17.58
N PHE A 3 29.96 -37.80 -16.31
CA PHE A 3 28.91 -37.23 -15.47
C PHE A 3 29.02 -35.70 -15.56
N GLN A 4 28.29 -35.11 -16.50
CA GLN A 4 28.09 -33.68 -16.52
C GLN A 4 26.82 -33.37 -15.71
N SER A 5 27.02 -32.97 -14.48
CA SER A 5 25.96 -32.51 -13.60
C SER A 5 25.41 -31.20 -14.14
N ASP A 6 24.15 -31.20 -14.52
CA ASP A 6 23.35 -30.01 -14.85
C ASP A 6 23.25 -29.11 -13.61
N LEU A 7 24.09 -28.08 -13.54
CA LEU A 7 24.21 -27.11 -12.42
C LEU A 7 23.42 -25.81 -12.67
N PHE A 8 22.49 -25.83 -13.61
CA PHE A 8 21.55 -24.73 -13.84
C PHE A 8 20.15 -25.16 -13.50
N GLY A 9 19.84 -25.20 -12.21
CA GLY A 9 18.48 -25.12 -11.76
C GLY A 9 17.90 -23.81 -12.29
N GLY A 10 17.24 -23.84 -13.44
CA GLY A 10 16.58 -22.70 -14.02
C GLY A 10 15.60 -22.14 -13.00
N ALA A 11 15.86 -20.93 -12.50
CA ALA A 11 14.84 -20.15 -11.81
C ALA A 11 13.65 -20.08 -12.78
N VAL A 12 12.55 -20.69 -12.41
CA VAL A 12 11.28 -20.56 -13.14
C VAL A 12 10.97 -19.06 -13.09
N ALA A 13 11.20 -18.37 -14.22
CA ALA A 13 10.83 -16.98 -14.36
C ALA A 13 9.31 -16.91 -14.18
N THR A 14 8.89 -16.52 -13.00
CA THR A 14 7.46 -16.28 -12.71
C THR A 14 7.03 -15.12 -13.59
N SER A 15 6.07 -15.36 -14.50
CA SER A 15 5.53 -14.30 -15.36
C SER A 15 4.98 -13.17 -14.50
N PRO A 16 5.17 -11.89 -14.92
CA PRO A 16 4.56 -10.77 -14.24
C PRO A 16 3.06 -10.96 -14.06
N GLY A 17 2.55 -10.66 -12.87
CA GLY A 17 1.14 -10.87 -12.58
C GLY A 17 0.77 -10.53 -11.13
N VAL A 18 -0.48 -10.81 -10.80
CA VAL A 18 -1.06 -10.65 -9.47
C VAL A 18 -1.35 -12.04 -8.90
N ARG A 19 -0.88 -12.30 -7.69
CA ARG A 19 -1.11 -13.57 -7.01
C ARG A 19 -2.53 -13.64 -6.43
N PRO A 20 -3.12 -14.85 -6.33
CA PRO A 20 -4.38 -15.08 -5.63
C PRO A 20 -4.32 -14.56 -4.17
N LEU A 21 -5.43 -14.00 -3.71
CA LEU A 21 -5.54 -13.41 -2.37
C LEU A 21 -5.86 -14.44 -1.27
N ASP A 22 -6.12 -15.69 -1.62
CA ASP A 22 -6.42 -16.77 -0.66
C ASP A 22 -5.27 -17.04 0.33
N GLY A 23 -4.05 -16.64 -0.02
CA GLY A 23 -2.88 -16.73 0.84
C GLY A 23 -2.66 -15.51 1.76
N ALA A 24 -3.58 -14.56 1.81
CA ALA A 24 -3.45 -13.41 2.70
C ALA A 24 -3.63 -13.82 4.18
N GLU A 25 -2.69 -13.40 5.00
CA GLU A 25 -2.68 -13.70 6.44
C GLU A 25 -3.37 -12.57 7.21
N ARG A 26 -4.53 -12.90 7.83
CA ARG A 26 -5.29 -11.94 8.64
C ARG A 26 -4.82 -11.89 10.09
N THR A 27 -4.49 -10.70 10.55
CA THR A 27 -4.30 -10.39 11.97
C THR A 27 -5.48 -9.56 12.48
N THR A 28 -6.22 -10.12 13.43
CA THR A 28 -7.29 -9.38 14.13
C THR A 28 -6.70 -8.40 15.12
N LEU A 29 -7.16 -7.17 15.05
CA LEU A 29 -6.79 -6.10 15.95
C LEU A 29 -7.95 -5.79 16.93
N THR A 30 -7.70 -4.90 17.88
CA THR A 30 -8.75 -4.49 18.82
C THR A 30 -9.84 -3.66 18.15
N ARG A 31 -11.02 -3.60 18.78
CA ARG A 31 -12.17 -2.76 18.38
C ARG A 31 -12.77 -3.11 17.00
N GLY A 32 -12.62 -4.35 16.54
CA GLY A 32 -13.15 -4.80 15.24
C GLY A 32 -12.31 -4.39 14.03
N ALA A 33 -11.09 -3.91 14.26
CA ALA A 33 -10.11 -3.68 13.20
C ALA A 33 -9.37 -4.98 12.85
N TRP A 34 -8.82 -5.05 11.64
CA TRP A 34 -7.96 -6.14 11.20
C TRP A 34 -7.00 -5.67 10.10
N VAL A 35 -5.96 -6.47 9.89
CA VAL A 35 -4.97 -6.27 8.83
C VAL A 35 -4.72 -7.59 8.12
N ASP A 36 -4.84 -7.61 6.79
CA ASP A 36 -4.40 -8.73 5.95
C ASP A 36 -3.05 -8.38 5.33
N VAL A 37 -2.15 -9.36 5.26
CA VAL A 37 -0.84 -9.23 4.64
C VAL A 37 -0.66 -10.34 3.61
N LEU A 38 -0.28 -9.98 2.38
CA LEU A 38 0.14 -10.95 1.36
C LEU A 38 1.49 -10.52 0.79
N ARG A 39 2.50 -11.38 1.01
CA ARG A 39 3.84 -11.14 0.49
C ARG A 39 3.90 -11.41 -1.00
N ASN A 40 4.64 -10.56 -1.72
CA ASN A 40 4.87 -10.70 -3.15
C ASN A 40 3.55 -10.85 -3.93
N PHE A 41 2.54 -10.03 -3.57
CA PHE A 41 1.24 -9.99 -4.23
C PHE A 41 1.36 -9.62 -5.71
N VAL A 42 2.21 -8.65 -6.04
CA VAL A 42 2.54 -8.28 -7.41
C VAL A 42 3.90 -8.87 -7.77
N VAL A 43 3.91 -9.79 -8.74
CA VAL A 43 5.12 -10.40 -9.32
C VAL A 43 5.53 -9.60 -10.55
N GLY A 44 6.84 -9.37 -10.73
CA GLY A 44 7.35 -8.50 -11.79
C GLY A 44 7.20 -7.01 -11.43
N ALA A 45 7.27 -6.69 -10.17
CA ALA A 45 7.02 -5.37 -9.60
C ALA A 45 8.07 -4.29 -10.00
N ASP A 46 9.23 -4.69 -10.53
CA ASP A 46 10.29 -3.76 -10.97
C ASP A 46 9.81 -2.83 -12.09
N ASP A 47 9.12 -3.39 -13.10
CA ASP A 47 8.58 -2.60 -14.21
C ASP A 47 7.48 -1.64 -13.72
N VAL A 48 6.63 -2.12 -12.79
CA VAL A 48 5.62 -1.26 -12.15
C VAL A 48 6.28 -0.09 -11.41
N LEU A 49 7.34 -0.35 -10.63
CA LEU A 49 8.07 0.70 -9.93
C LEU A 49 8.68 1.71 -10.90
N ALA A 50 9.33 1.23 -11.97
CA ALA A 50 9.96 2.09 -12.96
C ALA A 50 8.92 3.02 -13.62
N ARG A 51 7.77 2.49 -14.00
CA ARG A 51 6.66 3.27 -14.58
C ARG A 51 6.05 4.24 -13.57
N LEU A 52 5.83 3.82 -12.33
CA LEU A 52 5.33 4.70 -11.28
C LEU A 52 6.25 5.90 -11.06
N VAL A 53 7.56 5.68 -10.99
CA VAL A 53 8.54 6.75 -10.77
C VAL A 53 8.59 7.72 -11.97
N ALA A 54 8.52 7.20 -13.20
CA ALA A 54 8.68 7.98 -14.44
C ALA A 54 7.40 8.73 -14.86
N ASP A 55 6.24 8.07 -14.79
CA ASP A 55 5.03 8.51 -15.50
C ASP A 55 4.00 9.17 -14.58
N VAL A 56 4.03 8.93 -13.25
CA VAL A 56 3.10 9.58 -12.33
C VAL A 56 3.41 11.08 -12.23
N PRO A 57 2.42 11.97 -12.39
CA PRO A 57 2.63 13.42 -12.30
C PRO A 57 2.73 13.83 -10.82
N TRP A 58 3.84 13.48 -10.20
CA TRP A 58 4.13 13.70 -8.80
C TRP A 58 4.03 15.16 -8.38
N ARG A 59 3.39 15.42 -7.24
CA ARG A 59 3.24 16.74 -6.65
C ARG A 59 3.83 16.79 -5.25
N ALA A 60 4.61 17.84 -4.97
CA ALA A 60 4.95 18.21 -3.61
C ALA A 60 3.77 18.95 -2.99
N GLU A 61 3.37 18.55 -1.80
CA GLU A 61 2.29 19.20 -1.06
C GLU A 61 2.86 19.97 0.13
N ARG A 62 2.26 21.11 0.44
CA ARG A 62 2.55 21.89 1.63
C ARG A 62 1.28 22.01 2.47
N ARG A 63 1.40 21.73 3.75
CA ARG A 63 0.27 21.82 4.68
C ARG A 63 0.57 22.76 5.84
N PRO A 64 -0.41 23.55 6.27
CA PRO A 64 -0.29 24.26 7.53
C PRO A 64 -0.24 23.24 8.68
N MET A 65 0.81 23.32 9.50
CA MET A 65 0.93 22.56 10.74
C MET A 65 1.26 23.56 11.85
N TYR A 66 0.33 23.73 12.79
CA TYR A 66 0.40 24.79 13.80
C TYR A 66 0.54 26.16 13.11
N ASP A 67 1.54 26.95 13.46
CA ASP A 67 1.78 28.30 12.90
C ASP A 67 2.74 28.30 11.68
N ARG A 68 3.01 27.15 11.08
CA ARG A 68 3.97 27.02 9.97
C ARG A 68 3.38 26.24 8.81
N ILE A 69 3.77 26.62 7.59
CA ILE A 69 3.57 25.79 6.41
C ILE A 69 4.77 24.86 6.32
N VAL A 70 4.52 23.55 6.37
CA VAL A 70 5.55 22.51 6.23
C VAL A 70 5.37 21.74 4.95
N ASP A 71 6.48 21.32 4.38
CA ASP A 71 6.46 20.42 3.24
C ASP A 71 6.03 19.02 3.71
N VAL A 72 5.08 18.43 3.01
CA VAL A 72 4.72 17.02 3.21
C VAL A 72 5.92 16.18 2.76
N PRO A 73 6.54 15.40 3.65
CA PRO A 73 7.78 14.70 3.35
C PRO A 73 7.54 13.44 2.51
N ARG A 74 7.00 13.60 1.34
CA ARG A 74 6.83 12.66 0.22
C ARG A 74 6.17 13.37 -0.94
N LEU A 75 6.26 12.82 -2.15
CA LEU A 75 5.45 13.28 -3.28
C LEU A 75 4.15 12.46 -3.33
N ILE A 76 3.10 13.07 -3.84
CA ILE A 76 1.78 12.44 -3.91
C ILE A 76 1.14 12.63 -5.28
N HIS A 77 0.25 11.70 -5.61
CA HIS A 77 -0.72 11.81 -6.70
C HIS A 77 -1.94 10.95 -6.39
N THR A 78 -3.10 11.28 -6.96
CA THR A 78 -4.32 10.48 -6.80
C THR A 78 -4.99 10.31 -8.15
N TYR A 79 -5.22 9.06 -8.52
CA TYR A 79 -6.08 8.67 -9.64
C TYR A 79 -7.51 8.55 -9.13
N VAL A 80 -8.40 9.31 -9.72
CA VAL A 80 -9.83 9.29 -9.39
C VAL A 80 -10.56 8.17 -10.13
N VAL A 81 -11.87 8.06 -9.90
CA VAL A 81 -12.71 7.06 -10.57
C VAL A 81 -12.58 7.21 -12.10
N ASP A 82 -12.48 6.06 -12.79
CA ASP A 82 -12.36 5.95 -14.25
C ASP A 82 -11.06 6.54 -14.86
N GLU A 83 -10.14 7.02 -14.05
CA GLU A 83 -8.84 7.44 -14.53
C GLU A 83 -7.92 6.23 -14.75
N GLU A 84 -7.21 6.24 -15.89
CA GLU A 84 -6.30 5.17 -16.27
C GLU A 84 -5.07 5.13 -15.33
N LEU A 85 -4.76 3.96 -14.80
CA LEU A 85 -3.58 3.76 -13.97
C LEU A 85 -2.32 3.62 -14.83
N PRO A 86 -1.15 4.03 -14.32
CA PRO A 86 0.08 4.12 -15.11
C PRO A 86 0.67 2.76 -15.52
N HIS A 87 0.11 1.65 -15.02
CA HIS A 87 0.57 0.30 -15.37
C HIS A 87 -0.59 -0.71 -15.33
N PRO A 88 -0.72 -1.63 -16.31
CA PRO A 88 -1.83 -2.60 -16.37
C PRO A 88 -1.94 -3.49 -15.13
N LEU A 89 -0.81 -3.91 -14.53
CA LEU A 89 -0.83 -4.71 -13.29
C LEU A 89 -1.49 -3.99 -12.11
N LEU A 90 -1.51 -2.67 -12.07
CA LEU A 90 -2.23 -1.93 -11.04
C LEU A 90 -3.75 -2.02 -11.24
N THR A 91 -4.20 -2.01 -12.49
CA THR A 91 -5.61 -2.25 -12.83
C THR A 91 -6.00 -3.67 -12.45
N THR A 92 -5.21 -4.67 -12.84
CA THR A 92 -5.44 -6.08 -12.46
C THR A 92 -5.43 -6.25 -10.93
N ALA A 93 -4.52 -5.60 -10.22
CA ALA A 93 -4.47 -5.64 -8.75
C ALA A 93 -5.74 -5.03 -8.12
N ARG A 94 -6.21 -3.88 -8.61
CA ARG A 94 -7.44 -3.23 -8.14
C ARG A 94 -8.66 -4.12 -8.38
N GLU A 95 -8.76 -4.76 -9.54
CA GLU A 95 -9.85 -5.68 -9.89
C GLU A 95 -9.84 -6.93 -9.02
N ALA A 96 -8.66 -7.55 -8.81
CA ALA A 96 -8.51 -8.72 -7.95
C ALA A 96 -8.88 -8.40 -6.49
N LEU A 97 -8.42 -7.27 -5.96
CA LEU A 97 -8.77 -6.77 -4.64
C LEU A 97 -10.28 -6.50 -4.52
N SER A 98 -10.88 -5.86 -5.52
CA SER A 98 -12.31 -5.59 -5.55
C SER A 98 -13.13 -6.88 -5.54
N ALA A 99 -12.78 -7.86 -6.37
CA ALA A 99 -13.48 -9.14 -6.44
C ALA A 99 -13.37 -9.92 -5.12
N HIS A 100 -12.18 -9.95 -4.50
CA HIS A 100 -11.93 -10.70 -3.27
C HIS A 100 -12.66 -10.09 -2.05
N TYR A 101 -12.59 -8.77 -1.89
CA TYR A 101 -13.15 -8.08 -0.72
C TYR A 101 -14.60 -7.62 -0.90
N LEU A 102 -15.21 -7.75 -2.09
CA LEU A 102 -16.59 -7.34 -2.32
C LEU A 102 -17.61 -7.94 -1.32
N PRO A 103 -17.52 -9.22 -0.92
CA PRO A 103 -18.45 -9.78 0.06
C PRO A 103 -18.40 -9.14 1.44
N GLU A 104 -17.22 -8.65 1.86
CA GLU A 104 -17.01 -8.03 3.17
C GLU A 104 -17.13 -6.50 3.12
N LEU A 105 -16.61 -5.87 2.04
CA LEU A 105 -16.61 -4.41 1.86
C LEU A 105 -17.95 -3.88 1.32
N GLY A 106 -18.65 -4.68 0.50
CA GLY A 106 -19.92 -4.31 -0.12
C GLY A 106 -19.80 -3.45 -1.38
N GLU A 107 -18.58 -3.09 -1.79
CA GLU A 107 -18.31 -2.21 -2.94
C GLU A 107 -16.89 -2.39 -3.47
N PRO A 108 -16.60 -1.98 -4.72
CA PRO A 108 -15.26 -2.09 -5.28
C PRO A 108 -14.31 -1.00 -4.78
N PHE A 109 -13.01 -1.27 -4.93
CA PHE A 109 -11.97 -0.23 -4.89
C PHE A 109 -11.97 0.54 -6.22
N VAL A 110 -12.10 1.86 -6.17
CA VAL A 110 -12.29 2.68 -7.38
C VAL A 110 -11.26 3.80 -7.55
N THR A 111 -10.57 4.19 -6.49
CA THR A 111 -9.53 5.22 -6.54
C THR A 111 -8.16 4.64 -6.20
N ALA A 112 -7.08 5.31 -6.62
CA ALA A 112 -5.72 4.94 -6.27
C ALA A 112 -4.91 6.16 -5.84
N GLY A 113 -4.63 6.28 -4.54
CA GLY A 113 -3.67 7.25 -4.02
C GLY A 113 -2.25 6.71 -4.18
N CYS A 114 -1.32 7.56 -4.61
CA CYS A 114 0.09 7.20 -4.74
C CYS A 114 0.94 8.09 -3.84
N CYS A 115 1.87 7.47 -3.10
CA CYS A 115 2.86 8.18 -2.30
C CYS A 115 4.26 7.72 -2.70
N PHE A 116 5.11 8.66 -3.12
CA PHE A 116 6.49 8.41 -3.45
C PHE A 116 7.39 8.89 -2.30
N TYR A 117 8.06 7.94 -1.67
CA TYR A 117 9.10 8.14 -0.67
C TYR A 117 10.44 8.04 -1.39
N ARG A 118 11.13 9.17 -1.55
CA ARG A 118 12.37 9.27 -2.34
C ARG A 118 13.56 8.64 -1.63
N ASP A 119 13.56 8.74 -0.29
CA ASP A 119 14.59 8.21 0.59
C ASP A 119 14.07 7.98 2.03
N GLY A 120 14.96 7.66 2.96
CA GLY A 120 14.62 7.42 4.36
C GLY A 120 14.08 8.63 5.12
N ARG A 121 14.25 9.86 4.64
CA ARG A 121 13.74 11.10 5.25
C ARG A 121 12.27 11.33 4.96
N ASP A 122 11.76 10.76 3.84
CA ASP A 122 10.35 10.83 3.51
C ASP A 122 9.53 9.92 4.43
N SER A 123 8.34 10.38 4.80
CA SER A 123 7.52 9.76 5.84
C SER A 123 6.05 10.14 5.72
N VAL A 124 5.21 9.44 6.47
CA VAL A 124 3.86 9.89 6.79
C VAL A 124 3.64 9.79 8.30
N ALA A 125 3.12 10.87 8.88
CA ALA A 125 2.80 10.93 10.30
C ALA A 125 1.60 10.02 10.63
N TRP A 126 1.37 9.76 11.91
CA TRP A 126 0.22 9.03 12.41
C TRP A 126 -1.10 9.65 11.94
N HIS A 127 -1.92 8.87 11.25
CA HIS A 127 -3.24 9.27 10.75
C HIS A 127 -4.11 8.03 10.50
N GLY A 128 -5.40 8.25 10.31
CA GLY A 128 -6.32 7.29 9.69
C GLY A 128 -6.95 7.98 8.50
N ASP A 129 -7.38 7.22 7.51
CA ASP A 129 -8.10 7.72 6.33
C ASP A 129 -9.55 8.08 6.74
N THR A 130 -9.65 9.20 7.46
CA THR A 130 -10.90 9.70 8.09
C THR A 130 -11.50 10.89 7.38
N ILE A 131 -11.03 11.23 6.20
CA ILE A 131 -11.65 12.22 5.32
C ILE A 131 -12.73 11.49 4.50
N GLY A 132 -13.91 12.10 4.41
CA GLY A 132 -15.07 11.45 3.81
C GLY A 132 -15.73 10.43 4.75
N ARG A 133 -16.27 9.35 4.20
CA ARG A 133 -17.07 8.39 4.98
C ARG A 133 -16.26 7.49 5.91
N GLY A 134 -14.96 7.30 5.66
CA GLY A 134 -14.08 6.51 6.53
C GLY A 134 -14.02 7.00 7.97
N LYS A 135 -14.52 8.20 8.25
CA LYS A 135 -14.70 8.73 9.60
C LYS A 135 -15.83 8.06 10.38
N HIS A 136 -16.88 7.62 9.71
CA HIS A 136 -18.14 7.21 10.33
C HIS A 136 -18.51 5.75 10.09
N THR A 137 -18.03 5.16 8.99
CA THR A 137 -18.32 3.78 8.60
C THR A 137 -17.05 2.96 8.50
N ASP A 138 -17.17 1.66 8.72
CA ASP A 138 -16.10 0.72 8.46
C ASP A 138 -15.78 0.70 6.96
N THR A 139 -14.52 0.60 6.63
CA THR A 139 -14.05 0.62 5.26
C THR A 139 -12.71 -0.12 5.12
N MET A 140 -12.22 -0.26 3.91
CA MET A 140 -10.94 -0.89 3.64
C MET A 140 -10.03 0.06 2.86
N VAL A 141 -8.73 -0.04 3.16
CA VAL A 141 -7.66 0.57 2.37
C VAL A 141 -6.64 -0.51 2.07
N ALA A 142 -6.45 -0.81 0.79
CA ALA A 142 -5.48 -1.78 0.32
C ALA A 142 -4.23 -1.06 -0.19
N ILE A 143 -3.06 -1.39 0.35
CA ILE A 143 -1.79 -0.76 0.03
C ILE A 143 -0.87 -1.78 -0.63
N VAL A 144 -0.46 -1.51 -1.87
CA VAL A 144 0.62 -2.26 -2.54
C VAL A 144 1.90 -1.43 -2.51
N SER A 145 3.00 -2.07 -2.13
CA SER A 145 4.31 -1.42 -1.95
C SER A 145 5.29 -1.82 -3.06
N PHE A 146 6.01 -0.84 -3.59
CA PHE A 146 7.02 -1.05 -4.64
C PHE A 146 8.32 -0.35 -4.26
N GLY A 147 9.46 -1.03 -4.41
CA GLY A 147 10.79 -0.49 -4.08
C GLY A 147 11.28 -0.91 -2.70
N ASP A 148 12.10 -0.07 -2.07
CA ASP A 148 12.76 -0.39 -0.80
C ASP A 148 11.76 -0.68 0.32
N PRO A 149 12.05 -1.67 1.19
CA PRO A 149 11.18 -1.99 2.31
C PRO A 149 11.01 -0.81 3.26
N ARG A 150 9.79 -0.58 3.69
CA ARG A 150 9.46 0.41 4.73
C ARG A 150 8.45 -0.17 5.71
N ARG A 151 8.59 0.19 6.94
CA ARG A 151 7.69 -0.20 8.00
C ARG A 151 6.37 0.60 7.91
N LEU A 152 5.24 -0.09 7.83
CA LEU A 152 3.92 0.45 8.13
C LEU A 152 3.63 0.19 9.60
N ALA A 153 3.67 1.23 10.42
CA ALA A 153 3.37 1.14 11.84
C ALA A 153 1.87 1.41 12.07
N LEU A 154 1.24 0.65 12.95
CA LEU A 154 -0.16 0.82 13.34
C LEU A 154 -0.26 0.88 14.87
N ARG A 155 -1.16 1.74 15.38
CA ARG A 155 -1.46 1.84 16.81
C ARG A 155 -2.95 2.14 17.05
N PRO A 156 -3.52 1.73 18.18
CA PRO A 156 -4.86 2.17 18.55
C PRO A 156 -4.93 3.70 18.68
N ARG A 157 -5.99 4.30 18.17
CA ARG A 157 -6.26 5.73 18.38
C ARG A 157 -6.46 6.00 19.88
N GLY A 158 -5.79 7.00 20.39
CA GLY A 158 -5.76 7.32 21.81
C GLY A 158 -4.64 6.61 22.60
N GLY A 159 -3.76 5.86 21.92
CA GLY A 159 -2.59 5.22 22.52
C GLY A 159 -2.79 3.72 22.78
N GLY A 160 -1.72 3.04 23.08
CA GLY A 160 -1.61 1.59 23.27
C GLY A 160 -0.44 1.00 22.48
N ASP A 161 -0.28 -0.32 22.55
CA ASP A 161 0.80 -1.02 21.88
C ASP A 161 0.69 -0.88 20.36
N SER A 162 1.80 -0.53 19.74
CA SER A 162 1.89 -0.45 18.29
C SER A 162 2.39 -1.78 17.71
N ILE A 163 1.85 -2.12 16.56
CA ILE A 163 2.36 -3.19 15.71
C ILE A 163 3.00 -2.59 14.46
N ALA A 164 3.78 -3.37 13.75
CA ALA A 164 4.37 -2.94 12.50
C ALA A 164 4.42 -4.07 11.49
N VAL A 165 4.09 -3.73 10.25
CA VAL A 165 4.25 -4.61 9.09
C VAL A 165 5.36 -4.04 8.23
N GLU A 166 6.41 -4.80 7.99
CA GLU A 166 7.41 -4.44 7.00
C GLU A 166 6.85 -4.68 5.61
N MET A 167 6.81 -3.63 4.80
CA MET A 167 6.27 -3.66 3.43
C MET A 167 7.41 -3.70 2.43
N GLY A 168 7.66 -4.87 1.85
CA GLY A 168 8.64 -5.09 0.79
C GLY A 168 8.08 -4.80 -0.61
N HIS A 169 8.90 -5.12 -1.59
CA HIS A 169 8.59 -4.94 -3.01
C HIS A 169 7.53 -5.94 -3.50
N GLY A 170 6.42 -5.44 -4.03
CA GLY A 170 5.26 -6.24 -4.46
C GLY A 170 4.33 -6.68 -3.32
N ASP A 171 4.61 -6.34 -2.07
CA ASP A 171 3.78 -6.73 -0.93
C ASP A 171 2.46 -5.95 -0.85
N LEU A 172 1.43 -6.63 -0.34
CA LEU A 172 0.11 -6.08 -0.06
C LEU A 172 -0.15 -6.04 1.44
N VAL A 173 -0.75 -4.95 1.89
CA VAL A 173 -1.46 -4.85 3.17
C VAL A 173 -2.87 -4.33 2.93
N VAL A 174 -3.86 -4.93 3.55
CA VAL A 174 -5.23 -4.41 3.59
C VAL A 174 -5.61 -4.11 5.04
N MET A 175 -5.97 -2.87 5.31
CA MET A 175 -6.50 -2.44 6.60
C MET A 175 -8.02 -2.37 6.51
N GLY A 176 -8.73 -3.16 7.31
CA GLY A 176 -10.18 -3.28 7.20
C GLY A 176 -10.93 -3.23 8.53
N GLY A 177 -12.25 -3.40 8.45
CA GLY A 177 -13.14 -3.21 9.56
C GLY A 177 -13.10 -1.77 10.07
N SER A 178 -13.06 -1.59 11.38
CA SER A 178 -12.97 -0.27 11.99
C SER A 178 -11.59 0.39 11.94
N CYS A 179 -10.62 -0.18 11.21
CA CYS A 179 -9.21 0.22 11.28
C CYS A 179 -9.01 1.73 11.06
N GLN A 180 -9.66 2.31 10.05
CA GLN A 180 -9.51 3.74 9.75
C GLN A 180 -10.09 4.65 10.85
N ARG A 181 -11.08 4.18 11.61
CA ARG A 181 -11.74 4.95 12.69
C ARG A 181 -11.06 4.77 14.04
N THR A 182 -10.59 3.55 14.34
CA THR A 182 -10.13 3.16 15.68
C THR A 182 -8.63 3.01 15.81
N TRP A 183 -7.92 2.96 14.68
CA TRP A 183 -6.47 2.88 14.60
C TRP A 183 -5.90 4.03 13.79
N GLU A 184 -4.62 4.27 13.97
CA GLU A 184 -3.78 5.17 13.17
C GLU A 184 -2.64 4.38 12.57
N HIS A 185 -2.20 4.81 11.39
CA HIS A 185 -1.02 4.23 10.74
C HIS A 185 -0.02 5.32 10.35
N ALA A 186 1.23 4.92 10.20
CA ALA A 186 2.33 5.80 9.86
C ALA A 186 3.41 5.06 9.08
N VAL A 187 4.18 5.80 8.27
CA VAL A 187 5.46 5.35 7.73
C VAL A 187 6.55 6.22 8.33
N PRO A 188 7.26 5.77 9.38
CA PRO A 188 8.25 6.58 10.06
C PRO A 188 9.48 6.84 9.18
N LYS A 189 10.22 7.91 9.48
CA LYS A 189 11.54 8.16 8.92
C LYS A 189 12.51 7.06 9.34
N VAL A 190 13.46 6.76 8.46
CA VAL A 190 14.56 5.82 8.72
C VAL A 190 15.89 6.46 8.32
N ALA A 191 16.99 5.97 8.86
CA ALA A 191 18.31 6.54 8.61
C ALA A 191 18.74 6.42 7.13
N SER A 192 18.36 5.31 6.48
CA SER A 192 18.64 5.06 5.07
C SER A 192 17.54 4.19 4.45
N ALA A 193 17.10 4.54 3.28
CA ALA A 193 16.26 3.74 2.40
C ALA A 193 16.38 4.28 0.97
N GLY A 194 16.22 3.42 -0.01
CA GLY A 194 16.06 3.81 -1.40
C GLY A 194 14.64 4.24 -1.75
N PRO A 195 14.38 4.49 -3.03
CA PRO A 195 13.06 4.89 -3.52
C PRO A 195 11.99 3.82 -3.23
N ARG A 196 10.81 4.29 -2.81
CA ARG A 196 9.62 3.46 -2.60
C ARG A 196 8.37 4.20 -3.05
N VAL A 197 7.50 3.51 -3.77
CA VAL A 197 6.14 3.97 -4.04
C VAL A 197 5.14 3.07 -3.33
N SER A 198 4.14 3.65 -2.67
CA SER A 198 2.97 2.92 -2.22
C SER A 198 1.74 3.37 -3.01
N VAL A 199 0.94 2.40 -3.46
CA VAL A 199 -0.34 2.62 -4.13
C VAL A 199 -1.45 2.18 -3.19
N GLN A 200 -2.34 3.11 -2.82
CA GLN A 200 -3.44 2.88 -1.90
C GLN A 200 -4.76 2.84 -2.67
N PHE A 201 -5.32 1.65 -2.82
CA PHE A 201 -6.65 1.48 -3.38
C PHE A 201 -7.73 1.71 -2.33
N ARG A 202 -8.74 2.50 -2.68
CA ARG A 202 -9.83 2.88 -1.79
C ARG A 202 -11.19 2.79 -2.48
N PRO A 203 -12.26 2.50 -1.73
CA PRO A 203 -13.63 2.68 -2.21
C PRO A 203 -13.96 4.16 -2.42
N LEU A 204 -15.14 4.42 -2.94
CA LEU A 204 -15.59 5.79 -3.20
C LEU A 204 -15.70 6.61 -1.91
N ASN A 205 -15.23 7.87 -1.95
CA ASN A 205 -15.29 8.82 -0.82
C ASN A 205 -14.57 8.36 0.45
N VAL A 206 -13.46 7.67 0.33
CA VAL A 206 -12.50 7.33 1.40
C VAL A 206 -11.15 7.98 1.08
N PHE A 207 -10.64 8.85 2.00
CA PHE A 207 -9.40 9.61 1.80
C PHE A 207 -8.62 9.77 3.13
#